data_1c21a8f821996e24b9eeebd8075c272a
#
_entry.id   1c21a8f821996e24b9eeebd8075c272a
#
_cell.length_a   1.000
_cell.length_b   1.000
_cell.length_c   1.000
_cell.angle_alpha   90.00
_cell.angle_beta   90.00
_cell.angle_gamma   90.00
#
_symmetry.space_group_name_H-M   'P 1'
#
loop_
_entity.id
_entity.type
_entity.pdbx_description
1 polymer ?
#
loop_
_entity_poly.entity_id
_entity_poly.type
_entity_poly.pdbx_seq_one_letter_code
_entity_poly.pdbx_strand_id
1 'polypeptide(L)'
;MPLPVLADPYGGAGSQRVTAELDWRCLVSQWFAEQGFAVLVADGRGTPGRGPEWERAVHGDLYTPALDDQVSALHETARRHPELDLGRVGIRGSSFGGSLAALAVLRRPDVFHAAVASAPVTDQRLYHAHWRERFLGHPDEFPERYDAASLVAAAPRLTRPLLLVHGLADRKVHPAHTARLSGALLAAGRPHEVLFLPGVGHRTVGGPVTEQLLHHQARFLHRHLDERPAAPAGDPSPAGDS
;
A
#
# COMPACT_ATOMS: atom_id res chain seq x y z
N MET A 1 -17.00 -8.45 18.64
CA MET A 1 -17.26 -8.04 17.22
C MET A 1 -16.04 -8.38 16.40
N PRO A 2 -16.18 -8.80 15.13
CA PRO A 2 -15.01 -9.02 14.27
C PRO A 2 -14.15 -7.77 14.12
N LEU A 3 -12.83 -7.95 14.10
CA LEU A 3 -11.86 -6.85 14.05
C LEU A 3 -11.53 -6.48 12.60
N PRO A 4 -11.51 -5.18 12.24
CA PRO A 4 -10.97 -4.75 10.97
C PRO A 4 -9.48 -5.10 10.89
N VAL A 5 -9.02 -5.52 9.73
CA VAL A 5 -7.62 -5.91 9.52
C VAL A 5 -6.83 -4.76 8.92
N LEU A 6 -5.63 -4.52 9.43
CA LEU A 6 -4.67 -3.59 8.86
C LEU A 6 -3.40 -4.34 8.45
N ALA A 7 -3.20 -4.54 7.15
CA ALA A 7 -1.93 -5.04 6.63
C ALA A 7 -0.87 -3.92 6.67
N ASP A 8 0.32 -4.22 7.25
CA ASP A 8 1.43 -3.25 7.39
C ASP A 8 2.75 -3.83 6.85
N PRO A 9 2.81 -4.24 5.57
CA PRO A 9 4.02 -4.80 4.98
C PRO A 9 5.06 -3.72 4.63
N TYR A 10 6.33 -4.11 4.56
CA TYR A 10 7.25 -3.47 3.63
C TYR A 10 7.12 -4.13 2.25
N GLY A 11 7.09 -5.46 2.25
CA GLY A 11 6.65 -6.29 1.13
C GLY A 11 7.63 -6.39 -0.03
N GLY A 12 8.91 -6.00 0.13
CA GLY A 12 9.78 -6.00 -1.02
C GLY A 12 11.27 -6.04 -0.74
N ALA A 13 12.00 -5.94 -1.83
CA ALA A 13 13.44 -6.10 -1.89
C ALA A 13 14.19 -5.22 -0.89
N GLY A 14 15.10 -5.85 -0.16
CA GLY A 14 16.06 -5.18 0.71
C GLY A 14 15.58 -4.84 2.12
N SER A 15 14.38 -5.24 2.53
CA SER A 15 13.94 -5.01 3.92
C SER A 15 13.00 -6.11 4.41
N GLN A 16 13.31 -6.66 5.57
CA GLN A 16 12.49 -7.59 6.32
C GLN A 16 11.73 -6.85 7.41
N ARG A 17 10.47 -7.24 7.64
CA ARG A 17 9.61 -6.69 8.69
C ARG A 17 9.43 -7.66 9.85
N VAL A 18 9.35 -8.95 9.55
CA VAL A 18 9.15 -9.99 10.56
C VAL A 18 10.52 -10.44 11.06
N THR A 19 10.91 -9.92 12.21
CA THR A 19 12.18 -10.23 12.89
C THR A 19 11.92 -10.59 14.36
N ALA A 20 12.89 -11.19 15.01
CA ALA A 20 12.85 -11.44 16.46
C ALA A 20 13.23 -10.21 17.29
N GLU A 21 13.60 -9.10 16.65
CA GLU A 21 14.01 -7.88 17.30
C GLU A 21 12.81 -6.96 17.54
N LEU A 22 12.76 -6.37 18.73
CA LEU A 22 11.81 -5.30 19.03
C LEU A 22 12.36 -3.99 18.43
N ASP A 23 11.79 -3.54 17.33
CA ASP A 23 12.10 -2.26 16.72
C ASP A 23 10.91 -1.27 16.80
N TRP A 24 11.14 -0.02 16.39
CA TRP A 24 10.12 1.04 16.40
C TRP A 24 8.88 0.69 15.53
N ARG A 25 9.05 -0.16 14.51
CA ARG A 25 7.95 -0.59 13.62
C ARG A 25 7.00 -1.52 14.35
N CYS A 26 7.54 -2.39 15.23
CA CYS A 26 6.71 -3.22 16.11
C CYS A 26 5.86 -2.34 17.04
N LEU A 27 6.44 -1.26 17.58
CA LEU A 27 5.71 -0.31 18.42
C LEU A 27 4.61 0.43 17.64
N VAL A 28 4.86 0.80 16.39
CA VAL A 28 3.83 1.40 15.52
C VAL A 28 2.71 0.40 15.22
N SER A 29 3.04 -0.86 14.92
CA SER A 29 2.04 -1.91 14.70
C SER A 29 1.21 -2.15 15.96
N GLN A 30 1.84 -2.19 17.15
CA GLN A 30 1.16 -2.28 18.44
C GLN A 30 0.22 -1.08 18.66
N TRP A 31 0.68 0.12 18.37
CA TRP A 31 -0.14 1.32 18.48
C TRP A 31 -1.40 1.25 17.61
N PHE A 32 -1.30 0.76 16.35
CA PHE A 32 -2.48 0.54 15.52
C PHE A 32 -3.39 -0.56 16.08
N ALA A 33 -2.84 -1.60 16.70
CA ALA A 33 -3.65 -2.61 17.38
C ALA A 33 -4.45 -2.01 18.55
N GLU A 34 -3.88 -1.08 19.30
CA GLU A 34 -4.56 -0.33 20.35
C GLU A 34 -5.64 0.63 19.80
N GLN A 35 -5.56 1.01 18.52
CA GLN A 35 -6.64 1.72 17.83
C GLN A 35 -7.77 0.79 17.35
N GLY A 36 -7.73 -0.52 17.63
CA GLY A 36 -8.81 -1.46 17.34
C GLY A 36 -8.64 -2.24 16.04
N PHE A 37 -7.46 -2.24 15.41
CA PHE A 37 -7.16 -3.06 14.25
C PHE A 37 -6.50 -4.38 14.63
N ALA A 38 -6.83 -5.46 13.94
CA ALA A 38 -5.95 -6.62 13.88
C ALA A 38 -4.82 -6.32 12.88
N VAL A 39 -3.59 -6.10 13.36
CA VAL A 39 -2.47 -5.71 12.49
C VAL A 39 -1.75 -6.96 11.98
N LEU A 40 -1.71 -7.11 10.65
CA LEU A 40 -1.02 -8.20 9.96
C LEU A 40 0.29 -7.69 9.34
N VAL A 41 1.41 -8.30 9.75
CA VAL A 41 2.72 -8.06 9.15
C VAL A 41 3.24 -9.36 8.55
N ALA A 42 3.50 -9.36 7.25
CA ALA A 42 4.01 -10.54 6.55
C ALA A 42 5.14 -10.15 5.58
N ASP A 43 6.18 -10.98 5.55
CA ASP A 43 7.26 -10.90 4.57
C ASP A 43 7.04 -11.93 3.47
N GLY A 44 6.77 -11.44 2.27
CA GLY A 44 6.59 -12.24 1.06
C GLY A 44 7.84 -12.36 0.21
N ARG A 45 7.70 -12.90 -0.99
CA ARG A 45 8.76 -12.99 -1.99
C ARG A 45 9.41 -11.63 -2.27
N GLY A 46 10.71 -11.65 -2.49
CA GLY A 46 11.54 -10.44 -2.64
C GLY A 46 12.15 -9.94 -1.34
N THR A 47 11.64 -10.34 -0.16
CA THR A 47 12.23 -9.94 1.12
C THR A 47 13.46 -10.80 1.44
N PRO A 48 14.48 -10.24 2.14
CA PRO A 48 15.67 -11.00 2.51
C PRO A 48 15.40 -12.05 3.59
N GLY A 49 16.36 -12.94 3.79
CA GLY A 49 16.39 -13.90 4.91
C GLY A 49 15.86 -15.29 4.61
N ARG A 50 15.34 -15.55 3.38
CA ARG A 50 14.86 -16.87 2.94
C ARG A 50 15.67 -17.45 1.76
N GLY A 51 16.83 -16.87 1.49
CA GLY A 51 17.73 -17.31 0.43
C GLY A 51 17.49 -16.63 -0.92
N PRO A 52 18.46 -16.79 -1.85
CA PRO A 52 18.52 -16.01 -3.07
C PRO A 52 17.40 -16.29 -4.07
N GLU A 53 16.80 -17.45 -4.09
CA GLU A 53 15.64 -17.74 -4.95
C GLU A 53 14.40 -16.92 -4.53
N TRP A 54 14.18 -16.86 -3.22
CA TRP A 54 13.09 -16.07 -2.65
C TRP A 54 13.25 -14.56 -2.94
N GLU A 55 14.48 -14.06 -2.80
CA GLU A 55 14.78 -12.66 -3.09
C GLU A 55 14.67 -12.34 -4.59
N ARG A 56 15.09 -13.27 -5.47
CA ARG A 56 14.99 -13.11 -6.92
C ARG A 56 13.60 -13.32 -7.49
N ALA A 57 12.66 -13.86 -6.74
CA ALA A 57 11.30 -14.12 -7.20
C ALA A 57 10.54 -12.85 -7.70
N VAL A 58 11.05 -11.65 -7.36
CA VAL A 58 10.53 -10.36 -7.84
C VAL A 58 11.34 -9.79 -9.01
N HIS A 59 12.27 -10.56 -9.59
CA HIS A 59 13.00 -10.13 -10.78
C HIS A 59 12.06 -10.10 -11.99
N GLY A 60 12.02 -8.97 -12.68
CA GLY A 60 11.12 -8.72 -13.80
C GLY A 60 9.74 -8.22 -13.41
N ASP A 61 9.25 -8.53 -12.21
CA ASP A 61 7.98 -8.03 -11.65
C ASP A 61 8.12 -7.75 -10.15
N LEU A 62 8.33 -6.50 -9.81
CA LEU A 62 8.59 -6.06 -8.43
C LEU A 62 7.40 -6.24 -7.49
N TYR A 63 6.18 -6.20 -8.01
CA TYR A 63 5.01 -5.99 -7.15
C TYR A 63 4.01 -7.12 -7.14
N THR A 64 3.79 -7.80 -8.28
CA THR A 64 2.77 -8.84 -8.35
C THR A 64 3.04 -9.97 -7.38
N PRO A 65 4.25 -10.59 -7.33
CA PRO A 65 4.52 -11.64 -6.35
C PRO A 65 4.39 -11.16 -4.90
N ALA A 66 4.84 -9.92 -4.62
CA ALA A 66 4.77 -9.36 -3.29
C ALA A 66 3.31 -9.10 -2.84
N LEU A 67 2.45 -8.61 -3.74
CA LEU A 67 1.04 -8.38 -3.46
C LEU A 67 0.27 -9.69 -3.28
N ASP A 68 0.51 -10.68 -4.13
CA ASP A 68 -0.12 -12.01 -4.03
C ASP A 68 0.22 -12.69 -2.71
N ASP A 69 1.45 -12.53 -2.23
CA ASP A 69 1.86 -13.07 -0.94
C ASP A 69 1.15 -12.36 0.24
N GLN A 70 0.91 -11.05 0.15
CA GLN A 70 0.12 -10.33 1.16
C GLN A 70 -1.33 -10.84 1.20
N VAL A 71 -1.94 -11.05 0.03
CA VAL A 71 -3.30 -11.61 -0.08
C VAL A 71 -3.34 -13.02 0.48
N SER A 72 -2.37 -13.86 0.13
CA SER A 72 -2.29 -15.23 0.64
C SER A 72 -2.09 -15.28 2.15
N ALA A 73 -1.21 -14.44 2.69
CA ALA A 73 -0.99 -14.32 4.13
C ALA A 73 -2.26 -13.88 4.88
N LEU A 74 -3.00 -12.92 4.33
CA LEU A 74 -4.26 -12.45 4.89
C LEU A 74 -5.28 -13.59 4.96
N HIS A 75 -5.51 -14.29 3.86
CA HIS A 75 -6.49 -15.38 3.82
C HIS A 75 -6.09 -16.54 4.71
N GLU A 76 -4.80 -16.91 4.74
CA GLU A 76 -4.29 -17.98 5.61
C GLU A 76 -4.46 -17.62 7.09
N THR A 77 -4.17 -16.36 7.46
CA THR A 77 -4.35 -15.87 8.83
C THR A 77 -5.82 -15.89 9.22
N ALA A 78 -6.71 -15.43 8.35
CA ALA A 78 -8.15 -15.39 8.63
C ALA A 78 -8.78 -16.78 8.79
N ARG A 79 -8.25 -17.81 8.11
CA ARG A 79 -8.70 -19.20 8.34
C ARG A 79 -8.40 -19.71 9.75
N ARG A 80 -7.37 -19.17 10.41
CA ARG A 80 -6.95 -19.51 11.78
C ARG A 80 -7.55 -18.58 12.82
N HIS A 81 -7.97 -17.40 12.40
CA HIS A 81 -8.44 -16.31 13.24
C HIS A 81 -9.79 -15.81 12.75
N PRO A 82 -10.90 -16.50 13.11
CA PRO A 82 -12.25 -16.17 12.63
C PRO A 82 -12.77 -14.82 13.16
N GLU A 83 -12.08 -14.22 14.12
CA GLU A 83 -12.34 -12.86 14.60
C GLU A 83 -11.93 -11.76 13.62
N LEU A 84 -11.20 -12.08 12.54
CA LEU A 84 -10.80 -11.12 11.52
C LEU A 84 -11.92 -10.84 10.53
N ASP A 85 -12.21 -9.56 10.31
CA ASP A 85 -13.23 -9.13 9.34
C ASP A 85 -12.61 -8.85 7.97
N LEU A 86 -12.69 -9.82 7.07
CA LEU A 86 -12.21 -9.67 5.69
C LEU A 86 -13.05 -8.71 4.84
N GLY A 87 -14.21 -8.27 5.31
CA GLY A 87 -14.98 -7.19 4.69
C GLY A 87 -14.45 -5.79 5.04
N ARG A 88 -13.48 -5.69 5.97
CA ARG A 88 -12.89 -4.42 6.44
C ARG A 88 -11.38 -4.54 6.53
N VAL A 89 -10.71 -4.60 5.38
CA VAL A 89 -9.26 -4.74 5.27
C VAL A 89 -8.65 -3.44 4.75
N GLY A 90 -7.84 -2.81 5.59
CA GLY A 90 -6.96 -1.71 5.22
C GLY A 90 -5.54 -2.18 4.94
N ILE A 91 -4.78 -1.37 4.22
CA ILE A 91 -3.34 -1.57 4.04
C ILE A 91 -2.61 -0.24 4.20
N ARG A 92 -1.48 -0.27 4.90
CA ARG A 92 -0.60 0.89 5.01
C ARG A 92 0.83 0.50 4.71
N GLY A 93 1.62 1.47 4.27
CA GLY A 93 3.04 1.22 4.06
C GLY A 93 3.81 2.49 3.73
N SER A 94 5.14 2.38 3.76
CA SER A 94 6.03 3.49 3.43
C SER A 94 7.08 3.06 2.42
N SER A 95 7.46 3.97 1.51
CA SER A 95 8.47 3.71 0.47
C SER A 95 7.99 2.58 -0.45
N PHE A 96 8.71 1.47 -0.56
CA PHE A 96 8.25 0.28 -1.28
C PHE A 96 6.89 -0.21 -0.75
N GLY A 97 6.73 -0.30 0.58
CA GLY A 97 5.45 -0.63 1.21
C GLY A 97 4.35 0.37 0.88
N GLY A 98 4.68 1.65 0.70
CA GLY A 98 3.75 2.68 0.24
C GLY A 98 3.31 2.45 -1.21
N SER A 99 4.23 2.04 -2.09
CA SER A 99 3.89 1.63 -3.45
C SER A 99 2.99 0.40 -3.45
N LEU A 100 3.30 -0.59 -2.62
CA LEU A 100 2.51 -1.81 -2.48
C LEU A 100 1.11 -1.52 -1.93
N ALA A 101 0.99 -0.62 -0.94
CA ALA A 101 -0.29 -0.20 -0.38
C ALA A 101 -1.18 0.50 -1.43
N ALA A 102 -0.62 1.41 -2.22
CA ALA A 102 -1.37 2.04 -3.31
C ALA A 102 -1.76 1.01 -4.39
N LEU A 103 -0.85 0.11 -4.78
CA LEU A 103 -1.15 -0.95 -5.75
C LEU A 103 -2.21 -1.93 -5.25
N ALA A 104 -2.28 -2.19 -3.95
CA ALA A 104 -3.27 -3.07 -3.36
C ALA A 104 -4.71 -2.61 -3.69
N VAL A 105 -5.00 -1.33 -3.49
CA VAL A 105 -6.34 -0.78 -3.82
C VAL A 105 -6.55 -0.53 -5.31
N LEU A 106 -5.48 -0.45 -6.11
CA LEU A 106 -5.56 -0.33 -7.57
C LEU A 106 -5.77 -1.68 -8.27
N ARG A 107 -5.22 -2.78 -7.72
CA ARG A 107 -5.23 -4.10 -8.37
C ARG A 107 -6.12 -5.13 -7.67
N ARG A 108 -6.29 -4.99 -6.35
CA ARG A 108 -7.06 -5.92 -5.51
C ARG A 108 -8.08 -5.18 -4.64
N PRO A 109 -8.97 -4.35 -5.27
CA PRO A 109 -10.05 -3.67 -4.55
C PRO A 109 -11.10 -4.64 -3.98
N ASP A 110 -11.07 -5.88 -4.41
CA ASP A 110 -11.84 -7.01 -3.87
C ASP A 110 -11.37 -7.43 -2.47
N VAL A 111 -10.08 -7.21 -2.16
CA VAL A 111 -9.44 -7.60 -0.89
C VAL A 111 -9.19 -6.39 0.00
N PHE A 112 -8.65 -5.31 -0.56
CA PHE A 112 -8.25 -4.13 0.20
C PHE A 112 -9.25 -2.99 0.00
N HIS A 113 -9.82 -2.51 1.10
CA HIS A 113 -10.94 -1.57 1.11
C HIS A 113 -10.52 -0.12 1.34
N ALA A 114 -9.32 0.12 1.90
CA ALA A 114 -8.71 1.44 2.04
C ALA A 114 -7.18 1.31 2.09
N ALA A 115 -6.45 2.34 1.62
CA ALA A 115 -5.00 2.34 1.67
C ALA A 115 -4.41 3.67 2.14
N VAL A 116 -3.32 3.57 2.92
CA VAL A 116 -2.45 4.69 3.26
C VAL A 116 -1.07 4.44 2.67
N ALA A 117 -0.69 5.24 1.68
CA ALA A 117 0.57 5.12 0.96
C ALA A 117 1.50 6.30 1.28
N SER A 118 2.53 6.04 2.11
CA SER A 118 3.51 7.06 2.48
C SER A 118 4.75 6.97 1.60
N ALA A 119 5.18 8.10 1.02
CA ALA A 119 6.34 8.23 0.15
C ALA A 119 6.45 7.12 -0.93
N PRO A 120 5.36 6.82 -1.68
CA PRO A 120 5.36 5.75 -2.66
C PRO A 120 6.27 6.07 -3.86
N VAL A 121 6.99 5.06 -4.38
CA VAL A 121 7.59 5.13 -5.71
C VAL A 121 6.49 4.80 -6.72
N THR A 122 6.03 5.79 -7.47
CA THR A 122 4.85 5.66 -8.35
C THR A 122 5.19 5.37 -9.81
N ASP A 123 6.43 5.64 -10.21
CA ASP A 123 6.99 5.30 -11.51
C ASP A 123 8.46 4.92 -11.33
N GLN A 124 8.82 3.71 -11.72
CA GLN A 124 10.18 3.20 -11.56
C GLN A 124 11.20 3.94 -12.43
N ARG A 125 10.78 4.58 -13.52
CA ARG A 125 11.65 5.40 -14.37
C ARG A 125 12.18 6.66 -13.68
N LEU A 126 11.53 7.09 -12.60
CA LEU A 126 11.89 8.27 -11.81
C LEU A 126 12.68 7.94 -10.54
N TYR A 127 12.97 6.66 -10.31
CA TYR A 127 13.69 6.23 -9.14
C TYR A 127 15.15 5.87 -9.48
N HIS A 128 15.97 5.53 -8.50
CA HIS A 128 17.41 5.24 -8.67
C HIS A 128 17.68 4.15 -9.71
N ALA A 129 18.34 4.47 -10.82
CA ALA A 129 18.65 3.57 -11.92
C ALA A 129 19.33 2.28 -11.43
N HIS A 130 20.42 2.42 -10.65
CA HIS A 130 21.19 1.30 -10.11
C HIS A 130 20.31 0.29 -9.34
N TRP A 131 19.33 0.75 -8.55
CA TRP A 131 18.50 -0.15 -7.77
C TRP A 131 17.46 -0.85 -8.64
N ARG A 132 16.72 -0.09 -9.47
CA ARG A 132 15.61 -0.64 -10.25
C ARG A 132 16.06 -1.52 -11.40
N GLU A 133 17.16 -1.16 -12.09
CA GLU A 133 17.70 -1.95 -13.20
C GLU A 133 18.19 -3.33 -12.75
N ARG A 134 18.64 -3.44 -11.50
CA ARG A 134 18.94 -4.73 -10.87
C ARG A 134 17.75 -5.69 -10.86
N PHE A 135 16.53 -5.18 -10.74
CA PHE A 135 15.31 -5.99 -10.68
C PHE A 135 14.54 -6.01 -12.00
N LEU A 136 14.48 -4.89 -12.71
CA LEU A 136 13.64 -4.75 -13.91
C LEU A 136 14.43 -4.83 -15.21
N GLY A 137 15.78 -4.74 -15.18
CA GLY A 137 16.62 -4.57 -16.35
C GLY A 137 16.61 -3.12 -16.83
N HIS A 138 17.26 -2.85 -17.95
CA HIS A 138 17.31 -1.51 -18.55
C HIS A 138 15.94 -1.12 -19.12
N PRO A 139 15.45 0.11 -18.91
CA PRO A 139 14.11 0.52 -19.34
C PRO A 139 13.90 0.51 -20.86
N ASP A 140 14.96 0.69 -21.63
CA ASP A 140 14.88 0.63 -23.12
C ASP A 140 14.82 -0.82 -23.63
N GLU A 141 15.31 -1.79 -22.85
CA GLU A 141 15.30 -3.22 -23.20
C GLU A 141 14.00 -3.89 -22.71
N PHE A 142 13.45 -3.44 -21.57
CA PHE A 142 12.28 -4.03 -20.91
C PHE A 142 11.24 -2.96 -20.53
N PRO A 143 10.76 -2.13 -21.45
CA PRO A 143 9.81 -1.05 -21.15
C PRO A 143 8.51 -1.55 -20.52
N GLU A 144 8.05 -2.75 -20.89
CA GLU A 144 6.83 -3.38 -20.38
C GLU A 144 6.89 -3.67 -18.86
N ARG A 145 8.08 -3.96 -18.31
CA ARG A 145 8.24 -4.19 -16.87
C ARG A 145 8.05 -2.90 -16.07
N TYR A 146 8.49 -1.78 -16.63
CA TYR A 146 8.32 -0.45 -16.03
C TYR A 146 6.87 0.00 -16.13
N ASP A 147 6.20 -0.27 -17.24
CA ASP A 147 4.78 0.03 -17.41
C ASP A 147 3.93 -0.81 -16.47
N ALA A 148 4.23 -2.10 -16.34
CA ALA A 148 3.57 -2.97 -15.37
C ALA A 148 3.78 -2.52 -13.93
N ALA A 149 4.94 -1.95 -13.58
CA ALA A 149 5.25 -1.44 -12.24
C ALA A 149 4.73 -0.02 -11.99
N SER A 150 4.13 0.66 -12.98
CA SER A 150 3.68 2.04 -12.88
C SER A 150 2.32 2.16 -12.16
N LEU A 151 2.32 2.84 -11.01
CA LEU A 151 1.09 3.22 -10.30
C LEU A 151 0.34 4.32 -11.07
N VAL A 152 1.08 5.19 -11.77
CA VAL A 152 0.52 6.26 -12.58
C VAL A 152 -0.33 5.68 -13.73
N ALA A 153 0.19 4.65 -14.41
CA ALA A 153 -0.57 3.95 -15.45
C ALA A 153 -1.80 3.21 -14.90
N ALA A 154 -1.74 2.75 -13.65
CA ALA A 154 -2.84 2.07 -12.99
C ALA A 154 -3.90 3.02 -12.38
N ALA A 155 -3.65 4.33 -12.33
CA ALA A 155 -4.52 5.32 -11.68
C ALA A 155 -6.02 5.23 -12.06
N PRO A 156 -6.43 4.99 -13.32
CA PRO A 156 -7.85 4.87 -13.68
C PRO A 156 -8.59 3.73 -12.97
N ARG A 157 -7.87 2.76 -12.41
CA ARG A 157 -8.46 1.59 -11.72
C ARG A 157 -8.86 1.87 -10.27
N LEU A 158 -8.53 3.03 -9.70
CA LEU A 158 -8.85 3.33 -8.31
C LEU A 158 -10.36 3.38 -8.08
N THR A 159 -10.84 2.53 -7.19
CA THR A 159 -12.25 2.47 -6.75
C THR A 159 -12.38 2.50 -5.23
N ARG A 160 -11.27 2.46 -4.50
CA ARG A 160 -11.21 2.43 -3.04
C ARG A 160 -10.53 3.67 -2.50
N PRO A 161 -10.86 4.11 -1.28
CA PRO A 161 -10.21 5.23 -0.62
C PRO A 161 -8.68 5.09 -0.57
N LEU A 162 -7.98 6.15 -0.95
CA LEU A 162 -6.52 6.23 -0.94
C LEU A 162 -6.05 7.53 -0.31
N LEU A 163 -5.24 7.43 0.74
CA LEU A 163 -4.51 8.55 1.32
C LEU A 163 -3.03 8.46 0.89
N LEU A 164 -2.56 9.47 0.19
CA LEU A 164 -1.16 9.66 -0.16
C LEU A 164 -0.50 10.60 0.85
N VAL A 165 0.63 10.19 1.43
CA VAL A 165 1.40 11.02 2.36
C VAL A 165 2.82 11.21 1.84
N HIS A 166 3.35 12.43 1.83
CA HIS A 166 4.73 12.67 1.39
C HIS A 166 5.40 13.84 2.09
N GLY A 167 6.63 13.63 2.55
CA GLY A 167 7.48 14.69 3.06
C GLY A 167 8.06 15.54 1.93
N LEU A 168 7.87 16.87 1.97
CA LEU A 168 8.35 17.75 0.91
C LEU A 168 9.88 17.91 0.86
N ALA A 169 10.59 17.53 1.92
CA ALA A 169 12.05 17.48 1.96
C ALA A 169 12.63 16.10 1.67
N ASP A 170 11.82 15.16 1.14
CA ASP A 170 12.27 13.81 0.80
C ASP A 170 13.23 13.84 -0.39
N ARG A 171 14.49 13.46 -0.12
CA ARG A 171 15.56 13.36 -1.13
C ARG A 171 15.80 11.94 -1.62
N LYS A 172 15.14 10.94 -1.00
CA LYS A 172 15.25 9.53 -1.39
C LYS A 172 14.18 9.14 -2.40
N VAL A 173 12.93 9.45 -2.10
CA VAL A 173 11.80 9.36 -3.04
C VAL A 173 11.23 10.75 -3.20
N HIS A 174 11.50 11.38 -4.33
CA HIS A 174 11.12 12.77 -4.55
C HIS A 174 9.60 12.96 -4.51
N PRO A 175 9.06 14.04 -3.89
CA PRO A 175 7.61 14.29 -3.79
C PRO A 175 6.87 14.32 -5.14
N ALA A 176 7.58 14.52 -6.24
CA ALA A 176 7.04 14.42 -7.59
C ALA A 176 6.38 13.07 -7.88
N HIS A 177 6.78 11.98 -7.21
CA HIS A 177 6.12 10.70 -7.31
C HIS A 177 4.65 10.80 -6.89
N THR A 178 4.39 11.31 -5.69
CA THR A 178 3.02 11.53 -5.19
C THR A 178 2.26 12.54 -6.04
N ALA A 179 2.88 13.65 -6.42
CA ALA A 179 2.24 14.67 -7.24
C ALA A 179 1.80 14.12 -8.61
N ARG A 180 2.62 13.31 -9.27
CA ARG A 180 2.28 12.66 -10.55
C ARG A 180 1.14 11.66 -10.41
N LEU A 181 1.16 10.81 -9.39
CA LEU A 181 0.06 9.88 -9.16
C LEU A 181 -1.24 10.63 -8.86
N SER A 182 -1.19 11.65 -8.00
CA SER A 182 -2.35 12.49 -7.70
C SER A 182 -2.90 13.16 -8.95
N GLY A 183 -2.05 13.73 -9.81
CA GLY A 183 -2.47 14.31 -11.08
C GLY A 183 -3.14 13.30 -12.00
N ALA A 184 -2.61 12.07 -12.10
CA ALA A 184 -3.19 11.01 -12.91
C ALA A 184 -4.54 10.52 -12.34
N LEU A 185 -4.66 10.40 -11.03
CA LEU A 185 -5.92 10.06 -10.36
C LEU A 185 -6.98 11.13 -10.60
N LEU A 186 -6.62 12.41 -10.46
CA LEU A 186 -7.52 13.54 -10.72
C LEU A 186 -7.99 13.56 -12.18
N ALA A 187 -7.06 13.39 -13.13
CA ALA A 187 -7.38 13.31 -14.55
C ALA A 187 -8.30 12.15 -14.91
N ALA A 188 -8.21 11.05 -14.17
CA ALA A 188 -9.08 9.88 -14.31
C ALA A 188 -10.42 10.00 -13.53
N GLY A 189 -10.69 11.13 -12.87
CA GLY A 189 -11.89 11.30 -12.05
C GLY A 189 -11.92 10.41 -10.81
N ARG A 190 -10.75 10.06 -10.23
CA ARG A 190 -10.63 9.17 -9.06
C ARG A 190 -10.37 9.97 -7.79
N PRO A 191 -11.36 10.10 -6.88
CA PRO A 191 -11.21 10.79 -5.61
C PRO A 191 -10.11 10.14 -4.75
N HIS A 192 -9.27 10.97 -4.14
CA HIS A 192 -8.21 10.55 -3.23
C HIS A 192 -7.82 11.70 -2.31
N GLU A 193 -7.08 11.41 -1.24
CA GLU A 193 -6.56 12.41 -0.31
C GLU A 193 -5.04 12.50 -0.43
N VAL A 194 -4.49 13.71 -0.27
CA VAL A 194 -3.05 13.95 -0.26
C VAL A 194 -2.68 14.78 0.95
N LEU A 195 -1.70 14.31 1.72
CA LEU A 195 -1.10 15.04 2.83
C LEU A 195 0.38 15.26 2.56
N PHE A 196 0.75 16.48 2.21
CA PHE A 196 2.15 16.89 2.15
C PHE A 196 2.64 17.40 3.51
N LEU A 197 3.85 16.99 3.89
CA LEU A 197 4.47 17.34 5.16
C LEU A 197 5.66 18.29 4.92
N PRO A 198 5.49 19.60 5.11
CA PRO A 198 6.57 20.58 4.95
C PRO A 198 7.74 20.29 5.89
N GLY A 199 8.98 20.36 5.39
CA GLY A 199 10.21 20.15 6.16
C GLY A 199 10.52 18.69 6.53
N VAL A 200 9.62 17.75 6.23
CA VAL A 200 9.81 16.32 6.53
C VAL A 200 10.52 15.63 5.37
N GLY A 201 11.50 14.77 5.68
CA GLY A 201 12.24 13.94 4.73
C GLY A 201 11.54 12.61 4.44
N HIS A 202 12.35 11.60 4.03
CA HIS A 202 11.83 10.27 3.67
C HIS A 202 11.16 9.53 4.83
N ARG A 203 11.53 9.83 6.06
CA ARG A 203 10.94 9.27 7.28
C ARG A 203 10.52 10.40 8.20
N THR A 204 9.36 10.28 8.80
CA THR A 204 9.05 11.01 10.01
C THR A 204 9.74 10.31 11.17
N VAL A 205 10.56 11.04 11.92
CA VAL A 205 11.33 10.46 13.02
C VAL A 205 10.97 11.20 14.30
N GLY A 206 10.15 10.57 15.13
CA GLY A 206 9.82 11.07 16.44
C GLY A 206 9.02 12.40 16.44
N GLY A 207 8.69 12.85 17.65
CA GLY A 207 8.05 14.14 17.88
C GLY A 207 6.58 14.26 17.44
N PRO A 208 6.00 15.45 17.65
CA PRO A 208 4.56 15.67 17.46
C PRO A 208 4.04 15.40 16.06
N VAL A 209 4.87 15.63 15.02
CA VAL A 209 4.46 15.38 13.64
C VAL A 209 4.22 13.90 13.39
N THR A 210 5.09 13.03 13.93
CA THR A 210 4.92 11.57 13.79
C THR A 210 3.65 11.09 14.47
N GLU A 211 3.42 11.54 15.69
CA GLU A 211 2.23 11.19 16.48
C GLU A 211 0.95 11.62 15.75
N GLN A 212 0.87 12.90 15.34
CA GLN A 212 -0.30 13.41 14.65
C GLN A 212 -0.51 12.76 13.28
N LEU A 213 0.56 12.36 12.59
CA LEU A 213 0.48 11.59 11.36
C LEU A 213 -0.14 10.21 11.60
N LEU A 214 0.25 9.49 12.66
CA LEU A 214 -0.34 8.21 13.01
C LEU A 214 -1.83 8.35 13.32
N HIS A 215 -2.21 9.34 14.12
CA HIS A 215 -3.62 9.64 14.38
C HIS A 215 -4.40 10.00 13.11
N HIS A 216 -3.80 10.75 12.19
CA HIS A 216 -4.44 11.09 10.91
C HIS A 216 -4.68 9.84 10.06
N GLN A 217 -3.70 8.95 9.98
CA GLN A 217 -3.83 7.66 9.27
C GLN A 217 -4.92 6.78 9.89
N ALA A 218 -4.94 6.64 11.23
CA ALA A 218 -5.94 5.85 11.93
C ALA A 218 -7.36 6.41 11.68
N ARG A 219 -7.56 7.72 11.80
CA ARG A 219 -8.85 8.36 11.48
C ARG A 219 -9.30 8.14 10.04
N PHE A 220 -8.37 8.22 9.09
CA PHE A 220 -8.68 7.92 7.68
C PHE A 220 -9.15 6.47 7.52
N LEU A 221 -8.42 5.51 8.10
CA LEU A 221 -8.75 4.09 8.02
C LEU A 221 -10.10 3.80 8.69
N HIS A 222 -10.36 4.30 9.89
CA HIS A 222 -11.64 4.14 10.58
C HIS A 222 -12.80 4.71 9.76
N ARG A 223 -12.69 5.93 9.26
CA ARG A 223 -13.73 6.54 8.42
C ARG A 223 -14.14 5.68 7.24
N HIS A 224 -13.21 4.95 6.64
CA HIS A 224 -13.46 4.17 5.43
C HIS A 224 -13.64 2.66 5.64
N LEU A 225 -13.30 2.14 6.82
CA LEU A 225 -13.47 0.72 7.15
C LEU A 225 -14.64 0.47 8.11
N ASP A 226 -15.03 1.45 8.94
CA ASP A 226 -16.15 1.29 9.88
C ASP A 226 -17.50 1.57 9.20
N GLU A 227 -17.54 2.44 8.19
CA GLU A 227 -18.71 2.59 7.34
C GLU A 227 -18.78 1.39 6.38
N ARG A 228 -19.74 0.48 6.57
CA ARG A 228 -20.05 -0.52 5.54
C ARG A 228 -20.40 0.22 4.26
N PRO A 229 -19.71 -0.02 3.12
CA PRO A 229 -20.15 0.55 1.86
C PRO A 229 -21.62 0.14 1.67
N ALA A 230 -22.48 1.13 1.41
CA ALA A 230 -23.85 0.86 1.00
C ALA A 230 -23.79 -0.15 -0.17
N ALA A 231 -24.57 -1.21 -0.09
CA ALA A 231 -24.66 -2.17 -1.19
C ALA A 231 -24.94 -1.37 -2.48
N PRO A 232 -24.28 -1.70 -3.62
CA PRO A 232 -24.55 -1.01 -4.87
C PRO A 232 -26.06 -1.03 -5.09
N ALA A 233 -26.65 0.15 -5.33
CA ALA A 233 -28.05 0.28 -5.66
C ALA A 233 -28.33 -0.70 -6.81
N GLY A 234 -29.21 -1.67 -6.58
CA GLY A 234 -29.58 -2.65 -7.59
C GLY A 234 -29.99 -1.92 -8.87
N ASP A 235 -29.49 -2.40 -9.99
CA ASP A 235 -29.85 -1.93 -11.31
C ASP A 235 -31.39 -1.94 -11.42
N PRO A 236 -32.06 -0.84 -11.79
CA PRO A 236 -33.48 -0.85 -11.94
C PRO A 236 -33.86 -1.87 -13.01
N SER A 237 -34.60 -2.87 -12.61
CA SER A 237 -35.20 -3.89 -13.50
C SER A 237 -35.87 -3.17 -14.68
N PRO A 238 -35.65 -3.58 -15.93
CA PRO A 238 -36.34 -2.95 -17.06
C PRO A 238 -37.84 -3.15 -16.87
N ALA A 239 -38.58 -2.01 -16.86
CA ALA A 239 -40.03 -2.01 -16.83
C ALA A 239 -40.53 -2.82 -18.04
N GLY A 240 -41.26 -3.91 -17.74
CA GLY A 240 -41.93 -4.69 -18.76
C GLY A 240 -42.99 -3.86 -19.47
N ASP A 241 -42.80 -3.71 -20.77
CA ASP A 241 -43.85 -3.25 -21.67
C ASP A 241 -44.94 -4.33 -21.75
N SER A 242 -46.14 -3.92 -21.37
CA SER A 242 -47.38 -4.60 -21.69
C SER A 242 -48.29 -3.70 -22.48
#